data_a62f2547a92226f445b137ab454dbb09
#
_entry.id   a62f2547a92226f445b137ab454dbb09
#
_cell.length_a   1.000
_cell.length_b   1.000
_cell.length_c   1.000
_cell.angle_alpha   90.00
_cell.angle_beta   90.00
_cell.angle_gamma   90.00
#
_symmetry.space_group_name_H-M   'P 1'
#
loop_
_entity.id
_entity.type
_entity.pdbx_description
1 polymer ?
#
loop_
_entity_poly.entity_id
_entity_poly.type
_entity_poly.pdbx_seq_one_letter_code
_entity_poly.pdbx_strand_id
1 'polypeptide(L)'
;MQEEKTPEGFPQLKAEREIAEEMANTLGRIGREFVMRREAAWRAMEELERCPGGAPERRAALEKSLRAALDQAERYRYFLIVQRESMGMRDHTEVARRFPL
;
A
#
# COMPACT_ATOMS: atom_id res chain seq x y z
N MET A 1 -38.36 -8.88 -8.80
CA MET A 1 -37.67 -8.92 -8.92
C MET A 1 -36.79 -9.34 -9.31
N GLN A 2 -36.48 -9.66 -9.52
CA GLN A 2 -35.63 -10.03 -9.81
C GLN A 2 -34.67 -9.83 -10.18
N GLU A 3 -34.43 -9.47 -10.30
CA GLU A 3 -33.53 -9.19 -10.68
C GLU A 3 -32.44 -9.39 -10.42
N GLU A 4 -32.23 -9.54 -9.54
CA GLU A 4 -31.18 -9.79 -9.13
C GLU A 4 -30.69 -10.90 -9.55
N LYS A 5 -31.14 -11.66 -9.82
CA LYS A 5 -30.72 -12.64 -10.23
C LYS A 5 -29.94 -12.66 -11.24
N THR A 6 -29.87 -12.34 -11.68
CA THR A 6 -29.35 -12.21 -12.64
C THR A 6 -28.03 -12.61 -13.00
N PRO A 7 -26.97 -12.78 -12.20
CA PRO A 7 -25.67 -13.13 -12.72
C PRO A 7 -25.64 -14.40 -13.56
N GLU A 8 -26.42 -15.39 -13.25
CA GLU A 8 -26.44 -16.59 -14.06
C GLU A 8 -27.05 -16.36 -15.43
N GLY A 9 -27.99 -15.45 -15.52
CA GLY A 9 -28.63 -15.14 -16.79
C GLY A 9 -27.83 -14.20 -17.66
N PHE A 10 -26.77 -13.57 -17.10
CA PHE A 10 -25.97 -12.59 -17.81
C PHE A 10 -24.50 -12.82 -17.54
N PRO A 11 -23.88 -13.74 -18.28
CA PRO A 11 -22.48 -14.12 -18.01
C PRO A 11 -21.50 -12.96 -18.01
N GLN A 12 -21.72 -11.94 -18.87
CA GLN A 12 -20.81 -10.81 -18.88
C GLN A 12 -20.87 -10.02 -17.58
N LEU A 13 -22.09 -9.83 -17.03
CA LEU A 13 -22.23 -9.11 -15.77
C LEU A 13 -21.58 -9.86 -14.63
N LYS A 14 -21.72 -11.19 -14.62
CA LYS A 14 -21.09 -12.02 -13.62
C LYS A 14 -19.57 -11.90 -13.69
N ALA A 15 -19.00 -11.99 -14.90
CA ALA A 15 -17.58 -11.87 -15.09
C ALA A 15 -17.07 -10.51 -14.65
N GLU A 16 -17.80 -9.45 -14.98
CA GLU A 16 -17.41 -8.10 -14.58
C GLU A 16 -17.42 -7.94 -13.08
N ARG A 17 -18.41 -8.52 -12.40
CA ARG A 17 -18.48 -8.46 -10.94
C ARG A 17 -17.30 -9.20 -10.32
N GLU A 18 -16.97 -10.37 -10.84
CA GLU A 18 -15.84 -11.13 -10.32
C GLU A 18 -14.52 -10.39 -10.49
N ILE A 19 -14.35 -9.74 -11.64
CA ILE A 19 -13.15 -8.93 -11.88
C ILE A 19 -13.10 -7.77 -10.89
N ALA A 20 -14.23 -7.09 -10.66
CA ALA A 20 -14.30 -5.98 -9.72
C ALA A 20 -13.94 -6.42 -8.30
N GLU A 21 -14.41 -7.60 -7.90
CA GLU A 21 -14.09 -8.13 -6.58
C GLU A 21 -12.60 -8.44 -6.46
N GLU A 22 -12.02 -9.03 -7.51
CA GLU A 22 -10.59 -9.31 -7.50
C GLU A 22 -9.78 -8.04 -7.40
N MET A 23 -10.16 -7.00 -8.15
CA MET A 23 -9.46 -5.73 -8.09
C MET A 23 -9.57 -5.09 -6.71
N ALA A 24 -10.76 -5.17 -6.10
CA ALA A 24 -10.95 -4.63 -4.76
C ALA A 24 -10.10 -5.38 -3.73
N ASN A 25 -10.02 -6.70 -3.85
CA ASN A 25 -9.20 -7.51 -2.96
C ASN A 25 -7.73 -7.17 -3.12
N THR A 26 -7.28 -7.00 -4.37
CA THR A 26 -5.90 -6.62 -4.65
C THR A 26 -5.58 -5.25 -4.06
N LEU A 27 -6.50 -4.30 -4.21
CA LEU A 27 -6.30 -2.98 -3.64
C LEU A 27 -6.14 -3.05 -2.12
N GLY A 28 -6.98 -3.83 -1.45
CA GLY A 28 -6.90 -4.00 -0.01
C GLY A 28 -5.59 -4.62 0.42
N ARG A 29 -5.11 -5.62 -0.34
CA ARG A 29 -3.84 -6.28 -0.02
C ARG A 29 -2.67 -5.32 -0.18
N ILE A 30 -2.65 -4.55 -1.27
CA ILE A 30 -1.59 -3.59 -1.51
C ILE A 30 -1.61 -2.50 -0.43
N GLY A 31 -2.80 -2.04 -0.04
CA GLY A 31 -2.93 -1.04 1.02
C GLY A 31 -2.37 -1.53 2.35
N ARG A 32 -2.68 -2.78 2.72
CA ARG A 32 -2.16 -3.34 3.96
C ARG A 32 -0.63 -3.48 3.91
N GLU A 33 -0.10 -3.89 2.75
CA GLU A 33 1.36 -3.97 2.59
C GLU A 33 2.00 -2.61 2.73
N PHE A 34 1.39 -1.59 2.13
CA PHE A 34 1.93 -0.24 2.24
C PHE A 34 1.98 0.21 3.70
N VAL A 35 0.90 -0.02 4.45
CA VAL A 35 0.86 0.36 5.86
C VAL A 35 1.98 -0.34 6.64
N MET A 36 2.16 -1.63 6.40
CA MET A 36 3.21 -2.39 7.07
C MET A 36 4.61 -1.86 6.75
N ARG A 37 4.85 -1.53 5.47
CA ARG A 37 6.16 -1.01 5.06
C ARG A 37 6.40 0.37 5.65
N ARG A 38 5.37 1.21 5.71
CA ARG A 38 5.48 2.53 6.31
C ARG A 38 5.80 2.44 7.80
N GLU A 39 5.12 1.53 8.49
CA GLU A 39 5.39 1.33 9.93
C GLU A 39 6.80 0.82 10.16
N ALA A 40 7.30 -0.04 9.28
CA ALA A 40 8.67 -0.51 9.37
C ALA A 40 9.66 0.64 9.21
N ALA A 41 9.37 1.56 8.29
CA ALA A 41 10.22 2.74 8.10
C ALA A 41 10.20 3.65 9.33
N TRP A 42 9.03 3.82 9.94
CA TRP A 42 8.95 4.63 11.17
C TRP A 42 9.74 4.00 12.30
N ARG A 43 9.67 2.69 12.46
CA ARG A 43 10.44 2.00 13.50
C ARG A 43 11.94 2.15 13.25
N ALA A 44 12.36 2.05 11.99
CA ALA A 44 13.76 2.22 11.65
C ALA A 44 14.24 3.62 11.98
N MET A 45 13.39 4.63 11.73
CA MET A 45 13.71 6.00 12.07
C MET A 45 13.86 6.18 13.58
N GLU A 46 12.97 5.59 14.37
CA GLU A 46 13.05 5.66 15.82
C GLU A 46 14.33 5.03 16.34
N GLU A 47 14.71 3.89 15.76
CA GLU A 47 15.96 3.25 16.15
C GLU A 47 17.16 4.13 15.86
N LEU A 48 17.16 4.77 14.71
CA LEU A 48 18.24 5.67 14.33
C LEU A 48 18.34 6.85 15.29
N GLU A 49 17.17 7.43 15.65
CA GLU A 49 17.14 8.56 16.58
C GLU A 49 17.67 8.20 17.97
N ARG A 50 17.51 6.92 18.37
CA ARG A 50 17.98 6.47 19.66
C ARG A 50 19.43 5.99 19.61
N CYS A 51 20.05 5.99 18.45
CA CYS A 51 21.41 5.48 18.31
C CYS A 51 22.40 6.42 18.99
N PRO A 52 23.28 5.91 19.86
CA PRO A 52 24.28 6.77 20.52
C PRO A 52 25.24 7.38 19.51
N GLY A 53 25.68 8.61 19.79
CA GLY A 53 26.59 9.32 18.90
C GLY A 53 27.97 8.69 18.80
N GLY A 54 28.34 7.84 19.75
CA GLY A 54 29.63 7.17 19.74
C GLY A 54 29.66 5.84 19.02
N ALA A 55 28.63 5.52 18.20
CA ALA A 55 28.56 4.23 17.53
C ALA A 55 28.39 4.44 16.01
N PRO A 56 29.45 4.91 15.33
CA PRO A 56 29.30 5.25 13.91
C PRO A 56 28.98 4.08 13.00
N GLU A 57 29.48 2.90 13.31
CA GLU A 57 29.20 1.73 12.48
C GLU A 57 27.75 1.30 12.60
N ARG A 58 27.23 1.31 13.83
CA ARG A 58 25.84 0.97 14.07
C ARG A 58 24.93 2.03 13.41
N ARG A 59 25.32 3.30 13.52
CA ARG A 59 24.54 4.37 12.91
C ARG A 59 24.47 4.21 11.40
N ALA A 60 25.61 3.85 10.76
CA ALA A 60 25.63 3.64 9.31
C ALA A 60 24.72 2.48 8.92
N ALA A 61 24.73 1.40 9.71
CA ALA A 61 23.87 0.25 9.44
C ALA A 61 22.40 0.63 9.58
N LEU A 62 22.05 1.42 10.60
CA LEU A 62 20.68 1.86 10.79
C LEU A 62 20.22 2.81 9.69
N GLU A 63 21.11 3.68 9.22
CA GLU A 63 20.79 4.56 8.11
C GLU A 63 20.51 3.77 6.84
N LYS A 64 21.28 2.73 6.60
CA LYS A 64 21.05 1.86 5.45
C LYS A 64 19.72 1.13 5.56
N SER A 65 19.40 0.63 6.74
CA SER A 65 18.11 -0.03 6.98
C SER A 65 16.94 0.92 6.78
N LEU A 66 17.09 2.15 7.26
CA LEU A 66 16.04 3.15 7.09
C LEU A 66 15.82 3.45 5.61
N ARG A 67 16.90 3.62 4.86
CA ARG A 67 16.77 3.91 3.44
C ARG A 67 16.07 2.77 2.71
N ALA A 68 16.43 1.53 3.01
CA ALA A 68 15.79 0.38 2.40
C ALA A 68 14.31 0.32 2.76
N ALA A 69 13.96 0.62 4.02
CA ALA A 69 12.57 0.61 4.46
C ALA A 69 11.75 1.70 3.77
N LEU A 70 12.33 2.89 3.60
CA LEU A 70 11.67 3.98 2.91
C LEU A 70 11.45 3.64 1.43
N ASP A 71 12.43 3.02 0.79
CA ASP A 71 12.28 2.61 -0.60
C ASP A 71 11.13 1.62 -0.75
N GLN A 72 11.00 0.68 0.18
CA GLN A 72 9.91 -0.28 0.13
C GLN A 72 8.56 0.40 0.34
N ALA A 73 8.47 1.32 1.29
CA ALA A 73 7.23 2.04 1.54
C ALA A 73 6.81 2.86 0.32
N GLU A 74 7.78 3.51 -0.32
CA GLU A 74 7.51 4.30 -1.52
C GLU A 74 7.04 3.42 -2.67
N ARG A 75 7.64 2.25 -2.82
CA ARG A 75 7.25 1.31 -3.86
C ARG A 75 5.81 0.87 -3.69
N TYR A 76 5.40 0.53 -2.47
CA TYR A 76 4.04 0.06 -2.24
C TYR A 76 3.03 1.21 -2.30
N ARG A 77 3.45 2.42 -1.95
CA ARG A 77 2.61 3.60 -2.16
C ARG A 77 2.33 3.79 -3.65
N TYR A 78 3.35 3.63 -4.47
CA TYR A 78 3.20 3.72 -5.93
C TYR A 78 2.25 2.64 -6.44
N PHE A 79 2.42 1.39 -5.98
CA PHE A 79 1.52 0.31 -6.38
C PHE A 79 0.08 0.60 -6.00
N LEU A 80 -0.13 1.17 -4.81
CA LEU A 80 -1.46 1.52 -4.34
C LEU A 80 -2.09 2.55 -5.26
N ILE A 81 -1.35 3.57 -5.63
CA ILE A 81 -1.86 4.62 -6.50
C ILE A 81 -2.19 4.05 -7.88
N VAL A 82 -1.31 3.24 -8.45
CA VAL A 82 -1.53 2.64 -9.76
C VAL A 82 -2.78 1.76 -9.73
N GLN A 83 -2.94 0.96 -8.68
CA GLN A 83 -4.11 0.10 -8.57
C GLN A 83 -5.39 0.91 -8.45
N ARG A 84 -5.36 1.99 -7.66
CA ARG A 84 -6.52 2.87 -7.52
C ARG A 84 -6.89 3.48 -8.86
N GLU A 85 -5.90 3.94 -9.62
CA GLU A 85 -6.15 4.54 -10.93
C GLU A 85 -6.72 3.54 -11.91
N SER A 86 -6.27 2.29 -11.85
CA SER A 86 -6.81 1.25 -12.72
C SER A 86 -8.28 0.96 -12.42
N MET A 87 -8.74 1.33 -11.23
CA MET A 87 -10.14 1.18 -10.83
C MET A 87 -10.92 2.47 -11.01
N GLY A 88 -10.33 3.49 -11.64
CA GLY A 88 -11.00 4.76 -11.88
C GLY A 88 -10.90 5.76 -10.75
N MET A 89 -10.15 5.46 -9.71
CA MET A 89 -9.99 6.37 -8.57
C MET A 89 -8.81 7.29 -8.86
N ARG A 90 -9.10 8.52 -9.26
CA ARG A 90 -8.05 9.44 -9.68
C ARG A 90 -7.63 10.43 -8.63
N ASP A 91 -8.42 10.61 -7.57
CA ASP A 91 -8.09 11.54 -6.51
C ASP A 91 -7.36 10.77 -5.41
N HIS A 92 -6.09 11.11 -5.20
CA HIS A 92 -5.24 10.42 -4.23
C HIS A 92 -4.96 11.27 -2.99
N THR A 93 -5.75 12.32 -2.79
CA THR A 93 -5.61 13.19 -1.62
C THR A 93 -5.71 12.39 -0.33
N GLU A 94 -6.67 11.46 -0.29
CA GLU A 94 -6.87 10.63 0.90
C GLU A 94 -5.65 9.77 1.20
N VAL A 95 -5.02 9.22 0.14
CA VAL A 95 -3.81 8.42 0.32
C VAL A 95 -2.69 9.25 0.92
N ALA A 96 -2.48 10.45 0.37
CA ALA A 96 -1.42 11.33 0.87
C ALA A 96 -1.68 11.76 2.30
N ARG A 97 -2.94 12.01 2.66
CA ARG A 97 -3.30 12.49 3.98
C ARG A 97 -3.25 11.39 5.03
N ARG A 98 -3.77 10.20 4.70
CA ARG A 98 -3.84 9.09 5.65
C ARG A 98 -2.52 8.35 5.77
N PHE A 99 -1.73 8.35 4.72
CA PHE A 99 -0.49 7.57 4.67
C PHE A 99 0.66 8.43 4.17
N PRO A 100 1.03 9.46 4.92
CA PRO A 100 2.17 10.28 4.51
C PRO A 100 3.48 9.50 4.66
N LEU A 101 4.44 9.82 3.81
CA LEU A 101 5.78 9.23 3.89
C LEU A 101 6.81 10.25 4.34
#